data_9e24c6e73f33345affe44386303e1ec9
#
_entry.id   9e24c6e73f33345affe44386303e1ec9
#
_cell.length_a   1.000
_cell.length_b   1.000
_cell.length_c   1.000
_cell.angle_alpha   90.00
_cell.angle_beta   90.00
_cell.angle_gamma   90.00
#
_symmetry.space_group_name_H-M   'P 1'
#
loop_
_entity.id
_entity.type
_entity.pdbx_description
1 polymer ?
#
loop_
_entity_poly.entity_id
_entity_poly.type
_entity_poly.pdbx_seq_one_letter_code
_entity_poly.pdbx_strand_id
1 'polypeptide(L)'
;NTIRVNWQQVIAEAAFKYAGSVYKDLEKLSVIEEANGDVTKTYRAYAKHWGELKGFAMALQVGGEDLGETAVKLNRLTGYSPVLLGDTQVIARNVSGEFVQSSSISMEEYKLHMMKVQLLLAERFNLKARSNDVLAGMDDLAAKLSSSTSVEND
;
A
#
# COMPACT_ATOMS: atom_id res chain seq x y z
N ASN A 1 18.72 -4.44 23.82
CA ASN A 1 18.65 -4.89 22.42
C ASN A 1 17.40 -5.72 22.12
N THR A 2 16.97 -6.63 22.99
CA THR A 2 15.78 -7.49 22.80
C THR A 2 14.48 -6.69 22.71
N ILE A 3 14.29 -5.66 23.52
CA ILE A 3 13.09 -4.81 23.51
C ILE A 3 12.92 -4.11 22.17
N ARG A 4 14.00 -3.55 21.62
CA ARG A 4 13.96 -2.86 20.32
C ARG A 4 13.59 -3.80 19.19
N VAL A 5 14.17 -4.99 19.14
CA VAL A 5 13.89 -5.99 18.11
C VAL A 5 12.44 -6.44 18.16
N ASN A 6 11.90 -6.70 19.35
CA ASN A 6 10.51 -7.07 19.52
C ASN A 6 9.55 -5.94 19.11
N TRP A 7 9.90 -4.69 19.42
CA TRP A 7 9.11 -3.52 19.05
C TRP A 7 9.07 -3.34 17.52
N GLN A 8 10.22 -3.45 16.86
CA GLN A 8 10.30 -3.38 15.39
C GLN A 8 9.49 -4.50 14.73
N GLN A 9 9.55 -5.72 15.26
CA GLN A 9 8.76 -6.84 14.78
C GLN A 9 7.25 -6.54 14.86
N VAL A 10 6.76 -6.08 16.01
CA VAL A 10 5.34 -5.76 16.20
C VAL A 10 4.88 -4.66 15.21
N ILE A 11 5.68 -3.63 15.00
CA ILE A 11 5.37 -2.56 14.04
C ILE A 11 5.40 -3.09 12.60
N ALA A 12 6.37 -3.93 12.25
CA ALA A 12 6.43 -4.53 10.93
C ALA A 12 5.23 -5.46 10.65
N GLU A 13 4.80 -6.24 11.66
CA GLU A 13 3.58 -7.06 11.59
C GLU A 13 2.31 -6.21 11.42
N ALA A 14 2.23 -5.06 12.09
CA ALA A 14 1.13 -4.12 11.90
C ALA A 14 1.14 -3.51 10.49
N ALA A 15 2.29 -3.06 9.99
CA ALA A 15 2.42 -2.56 8.62
C ALA A 15 2.06 -3.64 7.59
N PHE A 16 2.52 -4.87 7.78
CA PHE A 16 2.17 -6.02 6.94
C PHE A 16 0.66 -6.25 6.89
N LYS A 17 0.01 -6.30 8.05
CA LYS A 17 -1.45 -6.45 8.18
C LYS A 17 -2.20 -5.35 7.43
N TYR A 18 -1.79 -4.09 7.59
CA TYR A 18 -2.50 -2.96 6.97
C TYR A 18 -2.24 -2.85 5.46
N ALA A 19 -1.10 -3.28 4.95
CA ALA A 19 -0.91 -3.44 3.51
C ALA A 19 -1.92 -4.45 2.92
N GLY A 20 -2.13 -5.58 3.58
CA GLY A 20 -3.17 -6.55 3.20
C GLY A 20 -4.59 -6.00 3.35
N SER A 21 -4.86 -5.15 4.36
CA SER A 21 -6.16 -4.48 4.51
C SER A 21 -6.44 -3.51 3.36
N VAL A 22 -5.44 -2.71 2.98
CA VAL A 22 -5.52 -1.79 1.83
C VAL A 22 -5.78 -2.57 0.54
N TYR A 23 -5.05 -3.66 0.29
CA TYR A 23 -5.30 -4.54 -0.85
C TYR A 23 -6.76 -5.01 -0.92
N LYS A 24 -7.29 -5.54 0.18
CA LYS A 24 -8.68 -6.04 0.24
C LYS A 24 -9.72 -4.94 0.06
N ASP A 25 -9.44 -3.73 0.52
CA ASP A 25 -10.34 -2.59 0.31
C ASP A 25 -10.35 -2.15 -1.15
N LEU A 26 -9.20 -2.17 -1.82
CA LEU A 26 -9.09 -1.90 -3.25
C LEU A 26 -9.88 -2.93 -4.08
N GLU A 27 -9.79 -4.22 -3.74
CA GLU A 27 -10.63 -5.26 -4.40
C GLU A 27 -12.12 -4.99 -4.25
N LYS A 28 -12.56 -4.60 -3.06
CA LYS A 28 -13.97 -4.26 -2.81
C LYS A 28 -14.40 -3.01 -3.57
N LEU A 29 -13.52 -1.99 -3.65
CA LEU A 29 -13.80 -0.77 -4.40
C LEU A 29 -14.00 -1.09 -5.87
N SER A 30 -13.12 -1.86 -6.49
CA SER A 30 -13.24 -2.28 -7.89
C SER A 30 -14.61 -2.95 -8.18
N VAL A 31 -15.01 -3.90 -7.34
CA VAL A 31 -16.30 -4.59 -7.49
C VAL A 31 -17.50 -3.63 -7.36
N ILE A 32 -17.44 -2.68 -6.42
CA ILE A 32 -18.54 -1.72 -6.21
C ILE A 32 -18.61 -0.72 -7.38
N GLU A 33 -17.45 -0.25 -7.88
CA GLU A 33 -17.39 0.66 -9.03
C GLU A 33 -17.92 -0.02 -10.31
N GLU A 34 -17.54 -1.25 -10.59
CA GLU A 34 -18.05 -2.04 -11.71
C GLU A 34 -19.58 -2.21 -11.68
N ALA A 35 -20.14 -2.31 -10.48
CA ALA A 35 -21.58 -2.40 -10.25
C ALA A 35 -22.28 -1.02 -10.18
N ASN A 36 -21.55 0.11 -10.36
CA ASN A 36 -22.04 1.48 -10.15
C ASN A 36 -22.65 1.70 -8.76
N GLY A 37 -22.10 1.05 -7.74
CA GLY A 37 -22.55 1.11 -6.36
C GLY A 37 -21.99 2.29 -5.57
N ASP A 38 -22.46 2.48 -4.33
CA ASP A 38 -21.96 3.50 -3.42
C ASP A 38 -20.63 3.08 -2.76
N VAL A 39 -19.54 3.70 -3.19
CA VAL A 39 -18.18 3.44 -2.71
C VAL A 39 -17.86 4.10 -1.36
N THR A 40 -18.71 5.01 -0.85
CA THR A 40 -18.39 5.93 0.25
C THR A 40 -17.86 5.20 1.49
N LYS A 41 -18.54 4.14 1.92
CA LYS A 41 -18.14 3.39 3.12
C LYS A 41 -16.81 2.67 2.93
N THR A 42 -16.65 2.01 1.79
CA THR A 42 -15.42 1.24 1.46
C THR A 42 -14.24 2.17 1.24
N TYR A 43 -14.45 3.31 0.59
CA TYR A 43 -13.41 4.31 0.40
C TYR A 43 -12.91 4.90 1.74
N ARG A 44 -13.80 5.15 2.70
CA ARG A 44 -13.40 5.58 4.05
C ARG A 44 -12.56 4.52 4.77
N ALA A 45 -12.92 3.24 4.64
CA ALA A 45 -12.13 2.15 5.22
C ALA A 45 -10.75 2.06 4.56
N TYR A 46 -10.68 2.15 3.24
CA TYR A 46 -9.43 2.22 2.46
C TYR A 46 -8.51 3.36 2.92
N ALA A 47 -9.05 4.59 2.99
CA ALA A 47 -8.28 5.76 3.42
C ALA A 47 -7.75 5.61 4.86
N LYS A 48 -8.57 5.04 5.76
CA LYS A 48 -8.18 4.73 7.14
C LYS A 48 -7.04 3.71 7.17
N HIS A 49 -7.20 2.57 6.52
CA HIS A 49 -6.18 1.51 6.52
C HIS A 49 -4.88 1.97 5.86
N TRP A 50 -4.97 2.81 4.82
CA TRP A 50 -3.80 3.43 4.24
C TRP A 50 -3.07 4.34 5.24
N GLY A 51 -3.80 5.17 5.98
CA GLY A 51 -3.22 6.04 7.01
C GLY A 51 -2.51 5.24 8.12
N GLU A 52 -3.10 4.12 8.54
CA GLU A 52 -2.50 3.20 9.51
C GLU A 52 -1.24 2.54 8.93
N LEU A 53 -1.28 2.05 7.69
CA LEU A 53 -0.10 1.54 6.99
C LEU A 53 1.02 2.58 6.95
N LYS A 54 0.70 3.80 6.52
CA LYS A 54 1.68 4.90 6.42
C LYS A 54 2.29 5.23 7.79
N GLY A 55 1.48 5.29 8.83
CA GLY A 55 1.93 5.55 10.19
C GLY A 55 2.90 4.48 10.70
N PHE A 56 2.60 3.20 10.53
CA PHE A 56 3.50 2.11 10.92
C PHE A 56 4.76 2.04 10.06
N ALA A 57 4.65 2.28 8.75
CA ALA A 57 5.81 2.36 7.86
C ALA A 57 6.79 3.49 8.26
N MET A 58 6.27 4.64 8.69
CA MET A 58 7.09 5.73 9.23
C MET A 58 7.67 5.38 10.60
N ALA A 59 6.90 4.74 11.48
CA ALA A 59 7.37 4.33 12.81
C ALA A 59 8.57 3.38 12.71
N LEU A 60 8.60 2.47 11.74
CA LEU A 60 9.77 1.61 11.48
C LEU A 60 11.04 2.41 11.18
N GLN A 61 10.91 3.54 10.48
CA GLN A 61 12.03 4.37 10.05
C GLN A 61 12.59 5.23 11.17
N VAL A 62 11.81 5.56 12.20
CA VAL A 62 12.26 6.35 13.35
C VAL A 62 12.74 5.49 14.51
N GLY A 63 12.68 4.17 14.40
CA GLY A 63 13.05 3.21 15.45
C GLY A 63 14.54 3.07 15.74
N GLY A 64 15.40 3.88 15.14
CA GLY A 64 16.84 3.95 15.41
C GLY A 64 17.68 2.87 14.72
N GLU A 65 17.13 2.08 13.84
CA GLU A 65 17.87 1.22 12.89
C GLU A 65 17.83 1.86 11.51
N ASP A 66 18.98 1.92 10.85
CA ASP A 66 19.04 2.32 9.45
C ASP A 66 18.46 1.22 8.57
N LEU A 67 17.31 1.49 7.98
CA LEU A 67 16.65 0.57 7.06
C LEU A 67 17.17 0.71 5.62
N GLY A 68 18.00 1.71 5.31
CA GLY A 68 18.62 1.90 4.01
C GLY A 68 17.63 1.82 2.85
N GLU A 69 17.91 0.96 1.89
CA GLU A 69 17.04 0.75 0.72
C GLU A 69 15.63 0.25 1.06
N THR A 70 15.46 -0.45 2.17
CA THR A 70 14.13 -0.90 2.63
C THR A 70 13.21 0.28 2.89
N ALA A 71 13.71 1.35 3.55
CA ALA A 71 12.94 2.57 3.77
C ALA A 71 12.56 3.25 2.46
N VAL A 72 13.50 3.34 1.51
CA VAL A 72 13.25 3.95 0.19
C VAL A 72 12.17 3.17 -0.56
N LYS A 73 12.28 1.84 -0.62
CA LYS A 73 11.29 0.97 -1.29
C LYS A 73 9.92 1.07 -0.62
N LEU A 74 9.88 1.04 0.72
CA LEU A 74 8.64 1.15 1.50
C LEU A 74 7.92 2.47 1.23
N ASN A 75 8.66 3.59 1.20
CA ASN A 75 8.11 4.91 0.90
C ASN A 75 7.59 5.01 -0.55
N ARG A 76 8.32 4.46 -1.52
CA ARG A 76 7.89 4.44 -2.93
C ARG A 76 6.62 3.61 -3.12
N LEU A 77 6.56 2.42 -2.53
CA LEU A 77 5.41 1.52 -2.65
C LEU A 77 4.16 2.08 -1.96
N THR A 78 4.32 2.73 -0.81
CA THR A 78 3.20 3.32 -0.06
C THR A 78 2.73 4.64 -0.68
N GLY A 79 3.66 5.45 -1.21
CA GLY A 79 3.39 6.76 -1.80
C GLY A 79 3.22 7.87 -0.76
N TYR A 80 3.02 9.09 -1.27
CA TYR A 80 2.74 10.29 -0.46
C TYR A 80 1.29 10.32 0.05
N SER A 81 0.35 9.92 -0.80
CA SER A 81 -1.07 9.77 -0.50
C SER A 81 -1.59 8.41 -1.00
N PRO A 82 -2.79 7.97 -0.59
CA PRO A 82 -3.44 6.84 -1.25
C PRO A 82 -3.74 7.17 -2.71
N VAL A 83 -3.82 6.16 -3.55
CA VAL A 83 -4.39 6.30 -4.90
C VAL A 83 -5.88 6.61 -4.73
N LEU A 84 -6.34 7.68 -5.37
CA LEU A 84 -7.72 8.14 -5.30
C LEU A 84 -8.56 7.49 -6.40
N LEU A 85 -9.88 7.57 -6.27
CA LEU A 85 -10.79 7.21 -7.36
C LEU A 85 -10.43 8.00 -8.62
N GLY A 86 -10.40 7.31 -9.78
CA GLY A 86 -9.95 7.92 -11.03
C GLY A 86 -8.42 7.94 -11.21
N ASP A 87 -7.70 7.08 -10.49
CA ASP A 87 -6.26 6.84 -10.65
C ASP A 87 -5.40 8.12 -10.54
N THR A 88 -5.70 8.93 -9.54
CA THR A 88 -4.91 10.13 -9.21
C THR A 88 -4.31 10.02 -7.80
N GLN A 89 -3.28 10.81 -7.52
CA GLN A 89 -2.70 10.98 -6.18
C GLN A 89 -2.47 12.44 -5.86
N VAL A 90 -2.60 12.80 -4.59
CA VAL A 90 -2.13 14.08 -4.09
C VAL A 90 -0.61 14.06 -4.06
N ILE A 91 0.02 15.00 -4.75
CA ILE A 91 1.48 15.09 -4.87
C ILE A 91 2.08 16.29 -4.13
N ALA A 92 1.26 17.28 -3.83
CA ALA A 92 1.69 18.50 -3.16
C ALA A 92 0.51 19.25 -2.54
N ARG A 93 0.87 20.31 -1.82
CA ARG A 93 -0.07 21.35 -1.40
C ARG A 93 0.45 22.69 -1.92
N ASN A 94 -0.39 23.47 -2.59
CA ASN A 94 0.00 24.76 -3.13
C ASN A 94 0.03 25.85 -2.04
N VAL A 95 0.48 27.05 -2.40
CA VAL A 95 0.60 28.18 -1.48
C VAL A 95 -0.76 28.65 -0.92
N SER A 96 -1.86 28.38 -1.62
CA SER A 96 -3.23 28.64 -1.16
C SER A 96 -3.78 27.58 -0.23
N GLY A 97 -3.01 26.50 0.00
CA GLY A 97 -3.40 25.40 0.86
C GLY A 97 -4.25 24.31 0.18
N GLU A 98 -4.42 24.38 -1.15
CA GLU A 98 -5.18 23.38 -1.93
C GLU A 98 -4.31 22.19 -2.29
N PHE A 99 -4.91 21.02 -2.37
CA PHE A 99 -4.23 19.79 -2.79
C PHE A 99 -4.02 19.79 -4.31
N VAL A 100 -2.78 19.56 -4.73
CA VAL A 100 -2.40 19.33 -6.12
C VAL A 100 -2.46 17.84 -6.39
N GLN A 101 -3.23 17.45 -7.38
CA GLN A 101 -3.36 16.06 -7.82
C GLN A 101 -2.65 15.86 -9.15
N SER A 102 -2.17 14.66 -9.38
CA SER A 102 -1.57 14.22 -10.65
C SER A 102 -2.04 12.80 -10.95
N SER A 103 -2.01 12.41 -12.22
CA SER A 103 -2.18 11.03 -12.62
C SER A 103 -1.19 10.14 -11.87
N SER A 104 -1.63 8.97 -11.46
CA SER A 104 -0.82 7.99 -10.76
C SER A 104 -0.91 6.63 -11.44
N ILE A 105 -0.36 5.61 -10.78
CA ILE A 105 -0.67 4.23 -11.12
C ILE A 105 -2.16 3.95 -10.88
N SER A 106 -2.69 2.95 -11.57
CA SER A 106 -4.06 2.50 -11.36
C SER A 106 -4.26 1.88 -9.97
N MET A 107 -5.51 1.82 -9.51
CA MET A 107 -5.83 1.10 -8.27
C MET A 107 -5.47 -0.38 -8.35
N GLU A 108 -5.53 -0.98 -9.54
CA GLU A 108 -5.07 -2.37 -9.79
C GLU A 108 -3.56 -2.52 -9.59
N GLU A 109 -2.76 -1.62 -10.17
CA GLU A 109 -1.31 -1.61 -9.95
C GLU A 109 -0.98 -1.34 -8.48
N TYR A 110 -1.77 -0.50 -7.79
CA TYR A 110 -1.56 -0.21 -6.39
C TYR A 110 -1.82 -1.44 -5.49
N LYS A 111 -2.71 -2.35 -5.88
CA LYS A 111 -2.84 -3.66 -5.20
C LYS A 111 -1.51 -4.43 -5.25
N LEU A 112 -0.84 -4.45 -6.41
CA LEU A 112 0.48 -5.08 -6.52
C LEU A 112 1.53 -4.39 -5.64
N HIS A 113 1.47 -3.06 -5.50
CA HIS A 113 2.34 -2.35 -4.56
C HIS A 113 2.11 -2.80 -3.11
N MET A 114 0.88 -3.03 -2.69
CA MET A 114 0.57 -3.53 -1.34
C MET A 114 1.12 -4.94 -1.11
N MET A 115 1.06 -5.81 -2.10
CA MET A 115 1.70 -7.13 -2.04
C MET A 115 3.22 -7.02 -1.94
N LYS A 116 3.84 -6.13 -2.72
CA LYS A 116 5.29 -5.85 -2.64
C LYS A 116 5.70 -5.27 -1.28
N VAL A 117 4.86 -4.45 -0.63
CA VAL A 117 5.07 -4.01 0.76
C VAL A 117 5.11 -5.21 1.71
N GLN A 118 4.15 -6.13 1.60
CA GLN A 118 4.14 -7.34 2.42
C GLN A 118 5.38 -8.20 2.21
N LEU A 119 5.78 -8.41 0.95
CA LEU A 119 6.98 -9.17 0.63
C LEU A 119 8.24 -8.53 1.23
N LEU A 120 8.41 -7.22 1.03
CA LEU A 120 9.54 -6.46 1.56
C LEU A 120 9.63 -6.56 3.09
N LEU A 121 8.50 -6.47 3.79
CA LEU A 121 8.46 -6.58 5.25
C LEU A 121 8.76 -8.01 5.71
N ALA A 122 8.23 -9.03 5.01
CA ALA A 122 8.49 -10.43 5.32
C ALA A 122 9.95 -10.84 5.11
N GLU A 123 10.61 -10.29 4.09
CA GLU A 123 12.03 -10.52 3.81
C GLU A 123 12.95 -9.80 4.81
N ARG A 124 12.57 -8.59 5.22
CA ARG A 124 13.42 -7.74 6.10
C ARG A 124 13.28 -8.07 7.58
N PHE A 125 12.09 -8.49 8.01
CA PHE A 125 11.78 -8.73 9.42
C PHE A 125 11.30 -10.17 9.63
N ASN A 126 11.66 -10.75 10.79
CA ASN A 126 11.19 -12.08 11.16
C ASN A 126 9.75 -12.01 11.69
N LEU A 127 8.78 -11.88 10.77
CA LEU A 127 7.36 -11.79 11.12
C LEU A 127 6.85 -13.11 11.70
N LYS A 128 6.30 -13.06 12.90
CA LYS A 128 5.62 -14.19 13.56
C LYS A 128 4.13 -14.24 13.23
N ALA A 129 3.51 -13.07 13.05
CA ALA A 129 2.12 -12.93 12.68
C ALA A 129 1.99 -12.30 11.28
N ARG A 130 1.28 -12.99 10.38
CA ARG A 130 1.06 -12.57 8.99
C ARG A 130 -0.43 -12.42 8.71
N SER A 131 -1.08 -11.56 9.49
CA SER A 131 -2.51 -11.25 9.32
C SER A 131 -2.74 -10.54 7.97
N ASN A 132 -3.84 -10.87 7.29
CA ASN A 132 -4.20 -10.34 5.97
C ASN A 132 -3.11 -10.58 4.91
N ASP A 133 -2.41 -11.72 4.96
CA ASP A 133 -1.45 -12.12 3.94
C ASP A 133 -2.14 -12.32 2.59
N VAL A 134 -1.65 -11.63 1.56
CA VAL A 134 -2.17 -11.70 0.18
C VAL A 134 -1.10 -12.11 -0.83
N LEU A 135 0.08 -12.52 -0.38
CA LEU A 135 1.22 -12.81 -1.25
C LEU A 135 0.99 -13.96 -2.23
N ALA A 136 0.13 -14.91 -1.89
CA ALA A 136 -0.14 -16.07 -2.75
C ALA A 136 -0.66 -15.71 -4.16
N GLY A 137 -1.32 -14.55 -4.31
CA GLY A 137 -1.86 -14.08 -5.60
C GLY A 137 -0.95 -13.12 -6.37
N MET A 138 0.29 -12.89 -5.92
CA MET A 138 1.13 -11.83 -6.47
C MET A 138 1.55 -12.10 -7.92
N ASP A 139 1.92 -13.32 -8.26
CA ASP A 139 2.36 -13.66 -9.60
C ASP A 139 1.21 -13.57 -10.61
N ASP A 140 0.00 -13.99 -10.22
CA ASP A 140 -1.19 -13.92 -11.04
C ASP A 140 -1.58 -12.46 -11.34
N LEU A 141 -1.53 -11.58 -10.33
CA LEU A 141 -1.82 -10.16 -10.51
C LEU A 141 -0.75 -9.48 -11.37
N ALA A 142 0.52 -9.79 -11.17
CA ALA A 142 1.61 -9.26 -11.97
C ALA A 142 1.48 -9.67 -13.46
N ALA A 143 1.13 -10.93 -13.72
CA ALA A 143 0.89 -11.42 -15.08
C ALA A 143 -0.30 -10.72 -15.75
N LYS A 144 -1.40 -10.53 -15.02
CA LYS A 144 -2.58 -9.81 -15.52
C LYS A 144 -2.23 -8.37 -15.93
N LEU A 145 -1.50 -7.64 -15.09
CA LEU A 145 -1.10 -6.26 -15.38
C LEU A 145 -0.14 -6.18 -16.57
N SER A 146 0.79 -7.12 -16.68
CA SER A 146 1.73 -7.16 -17.83
C SER A 146 1.01 -7.43 -19.15
N SER A 147 -0.06 -8.23 -19.14
CA SER A 147 -0.84 -8.51 -20.35
C SER A 147 -1.72 -7.33 -20.78
N SER A 148 -2.20 -6.51 -19.82
CA SER A 148 -3.02 -5.33 -20.12
C SER A 148 -2.21 -4.20 -20.75
N THR A 149 -0.95 -4.01 -20.35
CA THR A 149 -0.06 -3.00 -20.92
C THR A 149 0.42 -3.34 -22.34
N SER A 150 0.42 -4.61 -22.74
CA SER A 150 0.81 -5.02 -24.09
C SER A 150 -0.30 -4.80 -25.15
N VAL A 151 -1.54 -4.63 -24.74
CA VAL A 151 -2.70 -4.42 -25.64
C VAL A 151 -2.87 -2.93 -26.00
N GLU A 152 -2.33 -2.00 -25.23
CA GLU A 152 -2.42 -0.56 -25.51
C GLU A 152 -1.33 -0.04 -26.47
N ASN A 153 -0.39 -0.89 -26.92
CA ASN A 153 0.73 -0.51 -27.79
C ASN A 153 0.66 -1.11 -29.21
N ASP A 154 -0.46 -1.71 -29.61
CA ASP A 154 -0.77 -2.13 -30.97
C ASP A 154 -1.85 -1.18 -31.56
#